data_9e1496f1d6444901d4d100f1c9f573ce
#
_entry.id   9e1496f1d6444901d4d100f1c9f573ce
#
_cell.length_a   1.000
_cell.length_b   1.000
_cell.length_c   1.000
_cell.angle_alpha   90.00
_cell.angle_beta   90.00
_cell.angle_gamma   90.00
#
_symmetry.space_group_name_H-M   'P 1'
#
loop_
_entity.id
_entity.type
_entity.pdbx_description
1 polymer ?
#
loop_
_entity_poly.entity_id
_entity_poly.type
_entity_poly.pdbx_seq_one_letter_code
_entity_poly.pdbx_strand_id
1 'polypeptide(L)'
;IPVCAATIAALAAGLLIVRAVRSGEEARQTGGNASGDTPSADTVIWEGKEYRYNDHLSNYLILGIDTREKAETSVGQADAGQADALYLLSWDRVEKTVSVVTIPRDTMTEIEAFGPGGESLGKSEDHISLSFAFGDGGHESCRLTEEAVSNLFYDLPIQGYCAVNLDGIPVLTESVGTLTVTVPNDSMEEAYPEFTEGAQVTLDKENTELFVRYRDTDIPQSALDRTERQKEYIRAFGQEVQERFAGDAAFAADLYTALE
;
A
#
# COMPACT_ATOMS: atom_id res chain seq x y z
N ILE A 1 -12.18 1.88 -15.68
CA ILE A 1 -12.33 3.35 -15.66
C ILE A 1 -10.91 3.87 -15.56
N PRO A 2 -10.44 4.71 -16.50
CA PRO A 2 -9.08 5.23 -16.42
C PRO A 2 -8.99 6.17 -15.22
N VAL A 3 -8.38 5.71 -14.14
CA VAL A 3 -7.86 6.58 -13.10
C VAL A 3 -6.65 7.27 -13.71
N CYS A 4 -6.68 8.59 -13.85
CA CYS A 4 -5.67 9.32 -14.59
C CYS A 4 -4.26 9.10 -14.04
N ALA A 5 -3.33 8.85 -14.94
CA ALA A 5 -1.91 8.61 -14.72
C ALA A 5 -1.20 9.66 -13.85
N ALA A 6 -1.72 10.89 -13.82
CA ALA A 6 -1.16 11.97 -13.01
C ALA A 6 -1.38 11.76 -11.50
N THR A 7 -2.44 11.05 -11.09
CA THR A 7 -2.77 10.81 -9.68
C THR A 7 -1.71 9.98 -8.98
N ILE A 8 -1.16 9.00 -9.69
CA ILE A 8 -0.12 8.14 -9.13
C ILE A 8 1.27 8.64 -9.48
N ALA A 9 1.40 9.44 -10.55
CA ALA A 9 2.61 10.23 -10.70
C ALA A 9 2.82 11.18 -9.49
N ALA A 10 1.76 11.67 -8.85
CA ALA A 10 1.87 12.49 -7.64
C ALA A 10 2.13 11.66 -6.38
N LEU A 11 1.45 10.51 -6.21
CA LEU A 11 1.77 9.54 -5.16
C LEU A 11 3.15 8.91 -5.39
N ALA A 12 3.48 8.57 -6.64
CA ALA A 12 4.79 8.05 -7.02
C ALA A 12 5.88 9.14 -6.99
N ALA A 13 5.57 10.40 -7.28
CA ALA A 13 6.53 11.51 -7.12
C ALA A 13 6.76 11.83 -5.65
N GLY A 14 5.75 11.76 -4.79
CA GLY A 14 5.91 11.79 -3.33
C GLY A 14 6.79 10.62 -2.87
N LEU A 15 6.50 9.41 -3.29
CA LEU A 15 7.29 8.20 -3.02
C LEU A 15 8.68 8.23 -3.68
N LEU A 16 8.84 8.82 -4.88
CA LEU A 16 10.13 8.99 -5.56
C LEU A 16 10.99 10.08 -4.90
N ILE A 17 10.40 11.10 -4.31
CA ILE A 17 11.10 12.08 -3.49
C ILE A 17 11.64 11.41 -2.22
N VAL A 18 10.85 10.56 -1.58
CA VAL A 18 11.31 9.71 -0.45
C VAL A 18 12.48 8.82 -0.86
N ARG A 19 12.44 8.24 -2.07
CA ARG A 19 13.51 7.39 -2.58
C ARG A 19 14.74 8.19 -3.03
N ALA A 20 14.58 9.36 -3.65
CA ALA A 20 15.70 10.20 -4.09
C ALA A 20 16.55 10.72 -2.91
N VAL A 21 15.92 10.92 -1.75
CA VAL A 21 16.63 11.29 -0.51
C VAL A 21 17.37 10.09 0.10
N ARG A 22 16.89 8.83 -0.12
CA ARG A 22 17.49 7.61 0.44
C ARG A 22 18.42 6.83 -0.50
N SER A 23 18.31 6.97 -1.82
CA SER A 23 19.15 6.25 -2.79
C SER A 23 20.51 6.90 -3.06
N GLY A 24 20.99 7.76 -2.18
CA GLY A 24 22.39 8.21 -2.17
C GLY A 24 23.40 7.10 -1.80
N GLU A 25 22.95 5.92 -1.33
CA GLU A 25 23.84 4.82 -0.97
C GLU A 25 23.24 3.49 -1.46
N GLU A 26 24.05 2.78 -2.22
CA GLU A 26 23.92 1.42 -2.78
C GLU A 26 23.50 1.30 -4.25
N ALA A 27 24.38 1.79 -5.12
CA ALA A 27 24.53 1.17 -6.43
C ALA A 27 25.10 -0.26 -6.25
N ARG A 28 24.27 -1.29 -6.35
CA ARG A 28 24.77 -2.67 -6.51
C ARG A 28 25.50 -2.80 -7.84
N GLN A 29 26.81 -2.76 -7.79
CA GLN A 29 27.65 -3.38 -8.81
C GLN A 29 27.51 -4.90 -8.69
N THR A 30 26.89 -5.56 -9.66
CA THR A 30 27.12 -6.97 -9.92
C THR A 30 27.55 -7.10 -11.37
N GLY A 31 28.86 -7.09 -11.57
CA GLY A 31 29.46 -7.70 -12.75
C GLY A 31 29.72 -9.17 -12.43
N GLY A 32 29.37 -10.07 -13.33
CA GLY A 32 29.70 -11.48 -13.23
C GLY A 32 29.13 -12.27 -14.39
N ASN A 33 29.95 -12.57 -15.39
CA ASN A 33 29.72 -13.56 -16.44
C ASN A 33 29.39 -14.93 -15.86
N ALA A 34 28.29 -15.54 -16.30
CA ALA A 34 28.19 -16.99 -16.37
C ALA A 34 27.21 -17.40 -17.48
N SER A 35 27.73 -18.14 -18.45
CA SER A 35 26.94 -18.83 -19.47
C SER A 35 26.32 -20.08 -18.82
N GLY A 36 25.03 -20.25 -18.96
CA GLY A 36 24.26 -21.44 -18.55
C GLY A 36 22.79 -21.07 -18.62
N ASP A 37 21.94 -21.88 -19.24
CA ASP A 37 20.48 -21.74 -19.36
C ASP A 37 19.81 -21.64 -17.96
N THR A 38 19.98 -20.51 -17.32
CA THR A 38 19.17 -20.09 -16.17
C THR A 38 18.13 -19.10 -16.72
N PRO A 39 16.84 -19.22 -16.36
CA PRO A 39 15.86 -18.19 -16.71
C PRO A 39 16.43 -16.82 -16.36
N SER A 40 16.28 -15.85 -17.25
CA SER A 40 16.72 -14.50 -16.96
C SER A 40 15.98 -14.03 -15.68
N ALA A 41 16.62 -13.24 -14.83
CA ALA A 41 16.02 -12.74 -13.58
C ALA A 41 14.66 -12.00 -13.74
N ASP A 42 14.25 -11.77 -14.99
CA ASP A 42 13.04 -11.04 -15.38
C ASP A 42 11.93 -11.95 -15.93
N THR A 43 12.04 -13.29 -15.82
CA THR A 43 11.06 -14.22 -16.38
C THR A 43 10.52 -15.18 -15.32
N VAL A 44 9.22 -15.47 -15.44
CA VAL A 44 8.48 -16.43 -14.59
C VAL A 44 7.95 -17.54 -15.48
N ILE A 45 8.11 -18.80 -15.05
CA ILE A 45 7.50 -19.95 -15.73
C ILE A 45 6.23 -20.32 -14.98
N TRP A 46 5.07 -20.18 -15.64
CA TRP A 46 3.79 -20.58 -15.10
C TRP A 46 3.07 -21.51 -16.09
N GLU A 47 2.58 -22.64 -15.60
CA GLU A 47 1.97 -23.70 -16.43
C GLU A 47 2.80 -24.09 -17.68
N GLY A 48 4.14 -24.09 -17.54
CA GLY A 48 5.05 -24.44 -18.63
C GLY A 48 5.22 -23.38 -19.71
N LYS A 49 4.69 -22.16 -19.49
CA LYS A 49 4.89 -20.99 -20.34
C LYS A 49 5.77 -19.98 -19.65
N GLU A 50 6.66 -19.38 -20.42
CA GLU A 50 7.52 -18.30 -19.97
C GLU A 50 6.77 -16.96 -20.08
N TYR A 51 6.77 -16.19 -18.99
CA TYR A 51 6.22 -14.85 -18.90
C TYR A 51 7.33 -13.90 -18.48
N ARG A 52 7.28 -12.68 -18.99
CA ARG A 52 8.19 -11.60 -18.60
C ARG A 52 7.39 -10.48 -17.95
N TYR A 53 7.98 -9.87 -16.93
CA TYR A 53 7.39 -8.65 -16.35
C TYR A 53 7.31 -7.55 -17.40
N ASN A 54 6.22 -6.79 -17.33
CA ASN A 54 6.03 -5.65 -18.22
C ASN A 54 6.93 -4.49 -17.76
N ASP A 55 7.96 -4.17 -18.53
CA ASP A 55 8.92 -3.11 -18.23
C ASP A 55 8.29 -1.70 -18.15
N HIS A 56 7.07 -1.55 -18.65
CA HIS A 56 6.34 -0.28 -18.59
C HIS A 56 5.69 -0.04 -17.22
N LEU A 57 5.56 -1.07 -16.39
CA LEU A 57 4.95 -0.98 -15.08
C LEU A 57 5.96 -0.51 -14.03
N SER A 58 5.49 0.35 -13.14
CA SER A 58 6.15 0.66 -11.88
C SER A 58 5.18 0.32 -10.75
N ASN A 59 5.64 -0.52 -9.83
CA ASN A 59 4.81 -1.07 -8.76
C ASN A 59 5.15 -0.39 -7.44
N TYR A 60 4.12 -0.01 -6.70
CA TYR A 60 4.24 0.63 -5.39
C TYR A 60 3.32 -0.05 -4.39
N LEU A 61 3.79 -0.23 -3.17
CA LEU A 61 3.03 -0.86 -2.10
C LEU A 61 2.50 0.21 -1.14
N ILE A 62 1.19 0.20 -0.90
CA ILE A 62 0.55 1.06 0.11
C ILE A 62 0.05 0.16 1.23
N LEU A 63 0.43 0.49 2.45
CA LEU A 63 0.11 -0.26 3.66
C LEU A 63 -0.70 0.60 4.63
N GLY A 64 -1.81 0.06 5.11
CA GLY A 64 -2.55 0.62 6.24
C GLY A 64 -2.27 -0.20 7.49
N ILE A 65 -1.69 0.42 8.52
CA ILE A 65 -1.26 -0.24 9.74
C ILE A 65 -2.29 -0.02 10.84
N ASP A 66 -2.58 -1.06 11.61
CA ASP A 66 -3.63 -1.08 12.63
C ASP A 66 -3.24 -0.41 13.96
N THR A 67 -2.10 0.28 14.00
CA THR A 67 -1.66 1.05 15.17
C THR A 67 -1.99 2.53 15.04
N ARG A 68 -2.12 3.23 16.18
CA ARG A 68 -2.27 4.70 16.18
C ARG A 68 -0.91 5.40 16.13
N GLU A 69 -0.01 5.01 16.99
CA GLU A 69 1.33 5.55 17.03
C GLU A 69 2.30 4.63 16.28
N LYS A 70 3.42 5.17 15.86
CA LYS A 70 4.52 4.37 15.31
C LYS A 70 5.04 3.46 16.42
N ALA A 71 4.98 2.16 16.20
CA ALA A 71 5.58 1.21 17.13
C ALA A 71 7.12 1.35 17.10
N GLU A 72 7.72 1.49 18.27
CA GLU A 72 9.16 1.40 18.44
C GLU A 72 9.47 0.02 19.05
N THR A 73 9.76 -0.94 18.20
CA THR A 73 10.03 -2.32 18.59
C THR A 73 11.28 -2.85 17.88
N SER A 74 11.75 -4.01 18.32
CA SER A 74 12.87 -4.70 17.69
C SER A 74 12.37 -5.74 16.68
N VAL A 75 13.11 -5.89 15.61
CA VAL A 75 12.83 -6.91 14.58
C VAL A 75 12.66 -8.29 15.22
N GLY A 76 11.63 -9.02 14.81
CA GLY A 76 11.33 -10.38 15.26
C GLY A 76 10.44 -10.46 16.52
N GLN A 77 9.98 -9.33 17.08
CA GLN A 77 9.15 -9.34 18.29
C GLN A 77 7.64 -9.41 18.02
N ALA A 78 7.21 -9.26 16.77
CA ALA A 78 5.81 -9.25 16.32
C ALA A 78 4.92 -8.15 17.00
N ASP A 79 5.52 -7.06 17.42
CA ASP A 79 4.87 -5.98 18.18
C ASP A 79 4.70 -4.68 17.35
N ALA A 80 5.08 -4.71 16.05
CA ALA A 80 5.06 -3.51 15.22
C ALA A 80 3.65 -3.12 14.68
N GLY A 81 2.62 -3.86 15.04
CA GLY A 81 1.28 -3.77 14.43
C GLY A 81 1.19 -4.62 13.17
N GLN A 82 0.01 -4.67 12.56
CA GLN A 82 -0.23 -5.48 11.36
C GLN A 82 -0.60 -4.59 10.17
N ALA A 83 -0.22 -5.01 8.98
CA ALA A 83 -0.69 -4.39 7.75
C ALA A 83 -2.11 -4.92 7.43
N ASP A 84 -3.12 -4.22 7.90
CA ASP A 84 -4.53 -4.60 7.74
C ASP A 84 -5.10 -4.24 6.37
N ALA A 85 -4.48 -3.30 5.67
CA ALA A 85 -4.81 -2.89 4.33
C ALA A 85 -3.55 -2.92 3.46
N LEU A 86 -3.55 -3.72 2.40
CA LEU A 86 -2.43 -3.84 1.47
C LEU A 86 -2.95 -3.59 0.04
N TYR A 87 -2.34 -2.61 -0.62
CA TYR A 87 -2.65 -2.25 -2.00
C TYR A 87 -1.37 -2.22 -2.82
N LEU A 88 -1.35 -3.02 -3.90
CA LEU A 88 -0.31 -2.95 -4.91
C LEU A 88 -0.81 -2.05 -6.05
N LEU A 89 -0.15 -0.91 -6.22
CA LEU A 89 -0.40 0.03 -7.30
C LEU A 89 0.57 -0.25 -8.43
N SER A 90 0.06 -0.54 -9.61
CA SER A 90 0.85 -0.73 -10.82
C SER A 90 0.57 0.41 -11.79
N TRP A 91 1.55 1.28 -11.98
CA TRP A 91 1.49 2.40 -12.91
C TRP A 91 2.09 2.02 -14.26
N ASP A 92 1.26 1.99 -15.30
CA ASP A 92 1.72 1.86 -16.67
C ASP A 92 2.21 3.22 -17.20
N ARG A 93 3.51 3.32 -17.42
CA ARG A 93 4.16 4.56 -17.86
C ARG A 93 3.88 4.91 -19.33
N VAL A 94 3.44 3.92 -20.13
CA VAL A 94 3.11 4.10 -21.56
C VAL A 94 1.64 4.43 -21.73
N GLU A 95 0.76 3.59 -21.19
CA GLU A 95 -0.69 3.78 -21.31
C GLU A 95 -1.22 4.86 -20.36
N LYS A 96 -0.37 5.34 -19.43
CA LYS A 96 -0.74 6.34 -18.42
C LYS A 96 -1.96 5.93 -17.59
N THR A 97 -2.01 4.65 -17.27
CA THR A 97 -3.06 4.06 -16.45
C THR A 97 -2.50 3.51 -15.15
N VAL A 98 -3.38 3.32 -14.19
CA VAL A 98 -3.05 2.73 -12.91
C VAL A 98 -4.02 1.61 -12.61
N SER A 99 -3.46 0.49 -12.20
CA SER A 99 -4.18 -0.63 -11.64
C SER A 99 -3.92 -0.72 -10.15
N VAL A 100 -4.97 -0.95 -9.38
CA VAL A 100 -4.88 -1.17 -7.93
C VAL A 100 -5.33 -2.59 -7.64
N VAL A 101 -4.43 -3.39 -7.08
CA VAL A 101 -4.71 -4.74 -6.60
C VAL A 101 -4.82 -4.68 -5.08
N THR A 102 -5.97 -5.06 -4.55
CA THR A 102 -6.15 -5.23 -3.11
C THR A 102 -5.69 -6.63 -2.72
N ILE A 103 -4.79 -6.72 -1.74
CA ILE A 103 -4.31 -7.98 -1.19
C ILE A 103 -5.01 -8.19 0.15
N PRO A 104 -5.84 -9.21 0.32
CA PRO A 104 -6.46 -9.50 1.61
C PRO A 104 -5.40 -9.78 2.68
N ARG A 105 -5.55 -9.21 3.86
CA ARG A 105 -4.59 -9.35 4.97
C ARG A 105 -4.33 -10.79 5.40
N ASP A 106 -5.32 -11.66 5.18
CA ASP A 106 -5.28 -13.08 5.53
C ASP A 106 -4.73 -13.95 4.38
N THR A 107 -4.15 -13.33 3.32
CA THR A 107 -3.51 -14.06 2.23
C THR A 107 -2.30 -14.81 2.77
N MET A 108 -2.26 -16.12 2.51
CA MET A 108 -1.13 -16.97 2.87
C MET A 108 -0.02 -16.81 1.84
N THR A 109 1.19 -16.52 2.32
CA THR A 109 2.40 -16.41 1.49
C THR A 109 3.63 -16.68 2.33
N GLU A 110 4.77 -16.84 1.69
CA GLU A 110 6.05 -16.94 2.38
C GLU A 110 6.44 -15.59 2.98
N ILE A 111 6.56 -15.55 4.29
CA ILE A 111 7.08 -14.42 5.06
C ILE A 111 8.32 -14.84 5.85
N GLU A 112 9.12 -13.87 6.26
CA GLU A 112 10.25 -14.14 7.18
C GLU A 112 9.70 -14.53 8.55
N ALA A 113 10.15 -15.69 9.06
CA ALA A 113 9.80 -16.20 10.38
C ALA A 113 10.90 -15.89 11.38
N PHE A 114 10.51 -15.62 12.62
CA PHE A 114 11.43 -15.27 13.70
C PHE A 114 11.24 -16.18 14.91
N GLY A 115 12.34 -16.48 15.60
CA GLY A 115 12.33 -17.19 16.86
C GLY A 115 12.01 -16.28 18.05
N PRO A 116 11.80 -16.85 19.25
CA PRO A 116 11.45 -16.08 20.45
C PRO A 116 12.51 -15.04 20.86
N GLY A 117 13.73 -15.16 20.39
CA GLY A 117 14.81 -14.21 20.62
C GLY A 117 14.94 -13.14 19.52
N GLY A 118 14.08 -13.15 18.53
CA GLY A 118 14.14 -12.25 17.37
C GLY A 118 15.13 -12.69 16.29
N GLU A 119 15.66 -13.91 16.40
CA GLU A 119 16.51 -14.48 15.36
C GLU A 119 15.69 -14.96 14.15
N SER A 120 16.19 -14.70 12.95
CA SER A 120 15.57 -15.21 11.73
C SER A 120 15.65 -16.74 11.69
N LEU A 121 14.53 -17.37 11.38
CA LEU A 121 14.41 -18.82 11.15
C LEU A 121 14.25 -19.15 9.66
N GLY A 122 14.36 -18.14 8.80
CA GLY A 122 14.06 -18.25 7.37
C GLY A 122 12.58 -18.06 7.07
N LYS A 123 12.14 -18.43 5.86
CA LYS A 123 10.77 -18.21 5.40
C LYS A 123 9.82 -19.32 5.84
N SER A 124 8.61 -18.94 6.16
CA SER A 124 7.47 -19.84 6.41
C SER A 124 6.19 -19.26 5.80
N GLU A 125 5.24 -20.14 5.48
CA GLU A 125 3.93 -19.73 5.00
C GLU A 125 3.07 -19.25 6.16
N ASP A 126 2.62 -17.99 6.10
CA ASP A 126 1.74 -17.39 7.10
C ASP A 126 0.94 -16.23 6.48
N HIS A 127 0.08 -15.58 7.27
CA HIS A 127 -0.69 -14.42 6.86
C HIS A 127 0.22 -13.24 6.50
N ILE A 128 -0.02 -12.65 5.32
CA ILE A 128 0.81 -11.56 4.80
C ILE A 128 0.84 -10.33 5.73
N SER A 129 -0.24 -10.08 6.49
CA SER A 129 -0.31 -8.97 7.45
C SER A 129 0.73 -9.05 8.55
N LEU A 130 1.18 -10.26 8.91
CA LEU A 130 2.17 -10.49 9.96
C LEU A 130 3.58 -10.10 9.54
N SER A 131 3.87 -10.03 8.25
CA SER A 131 5.18 -9.62 7.76
C SER A 131 5.59 -8.24 8.30
N PHE A 132 4.63 -7.30 8.40
CA PHE A 132 4.87 -5.98 9.00
C PHE A 132 5.16 -6.09 10.50
N ALA A 133 4.41 -6.93 11.20
CA ALA A 133 4.49 -7.06 12.65
C ALA A 133 5.87 -7.50 13.14
N PHE A 134 6.57 -8.31 12.36
CA PHE A 134 7.91 -8.79 12.69
C PHE A 134 9.04 -7.77 12.47
N GLY A 135 8.77 -6.62 11.88
CA GLY A 135 9.77 -5.58 11.67
C GLY A 135 9.93 -4.65 12.88
N ASP A 136 10.38 -3.44 12.60
CA ASP A 136 10.69 -2.39 13.58
C ASP A 136 9.57 -1.33 13.76
N GLY A 137 8.43 -1.51 13.12
CA GLY A 137 7.36 -0.51 13.01
C GLY A 137 7.67 0.60 12.00
N GLY A 138 8.76 0.50 11.26
CA GLY A 138 9.23 1.49 10.30
C GLY A 138 9.72 0.87 9.01
N HIS A 139 10.97 1.18 8.66
CA HIS A 139 11.56 0.76 7.39
C HIS A 139 11.65 -0.76 7.25
N GLU A 140 12.09 -1.45 8.28
CA GLU A 140 12.26 -2.90 8.22
C GLU A 140 10.91 -3.62 8.15
N SER A 141 9.88 -3.14 8.83
CA SER A 141 8.51 -3.65 8.70
C SER A 141 7.99 -3.52 7.26
N CYS A 142 8.22 -2.37 6.64
CA CYS A 142 7.84 -2.16 5.24
C CYS A 142 8.63 -3.07 4.29
N ARG A 143 9.94 -3.26 4.52
CA ARG A 143 10.79 -4.13 3.71
C ARG A 143 10.35 -5.60 3.78
N LEU A 144 10.06 -6.09 4.98
CA LEU A 144 9.55 -7.46 5.17
C LEU A 144 8.21 -7.66 4.44
N THR A 145 7.34 -6.66 4.48
CA THR A 145 6.04 -6.73 3.78
C THR A 145 6.20 -6.58 2.27
N GLU A 146 7.12 -5.73 1.80
CA GLU A 146 7.48 -5.62 0.38
C GLU A 146 7.98 -6.95 -0.16
N GLU A 147 8.86 -7.63 0.58
CA GLU A 147 9.38 -8.95 0.21
C GLU A 147 8.25 -10.00 0.16
N ALA A 148 7.35 -10.02 1.15
CA ALA A 148 6.21 -10.94 1.16
C ALA A 148 5.27 -10.71 -0.04
N VAL A 149 4.98 -9.44 -0.40
CA VAL A 149 4.18 -9.11 -1.59
C VAL A 149 4.93 -9.48 -2.87
N SER A 150 6.22 -9.20 -2.96
CA SER A 150 7.05 -9.59 -4.10
C SER A 150 7.00 -11.11 -4.32
N ASN A 151 7.20 -11.90 -3.27
CA ASN A 151 7.11 -13.36 -3.32
C ASN A 151 5.72 -13.84 -3.80
N LEU A 152 4.64 -13.25 -3.30
CA LEU A 152 3.27 -13.58 -3.70
C LEU A 152 3.05 -13.41 -5.21
N PHE A 153 3.73 -12.45 -5.83
CA PHE A 153 3.65 -12.14 -7.27
C PHE A 153 4.89 -12.58 -8.05
N TYR A 154 5.52 -13.70 -7.63
CA TYR A 154 6.64 -14.35 -8.34
C TYR A 154 7.88 -13.45 -8.48
N ASP A 155 8.31 -12.84 -7.39
CA ASP A 155 9.42 -11.88 -7.32
C ASP A 155 9.18 -10.59 -8.12
N LEU A 156 7.91 -10.14 -8.15
CA LEU A 156 7.53 -8.89 -8.82
C LEU A 156 8.35 -7.71 -8.26
N PRO A 157 9.07 -6.97 -9.13
CA PRO A 157 9.78 -5.78 -8.66
C PRO A 157 8.85 -4.71 -8.12
N ILE A 158 9.07 -4.27 -6.87
CA ILE A 158 8.37 -3.17 -6.22
C ILE A 158 9.35 -2.01 -6.07
N GLN A 159 8.99 -0.83 -6.57
CA GLN A 159 9.87 0.32 -6.63
C GLN A 159 9.82 1.21 -5.39
N GLY A 160 8.84 1.00 -4.54
CA GLY A 160 8.72 1.74 -3.29
C GLY A 160 7.44 1.42 -2.53
N TYR A 161 7.37 1.92 -1.31
CA TYR A 161 6.23 1.68 -0.43
C TYR A 161 5.88 2.94 0.36
N CYS A 162 4.65 2.96 0.89
CA CYS A 162 4.17 3.92 1.86
C CYS A 162 3.36 3.17 2.92
N ALA A 163 3.66 3.39 4.19
CA ALA A 163 2.88 2.88 5.30
C ALA A 163 2.20 4.03 6.05
N VAL A 164 0.92 3.88 6.32
CA VAL A 164 0.09 4.87 7.01
C VAL A 164 -0.57 4.17 8.19
N ASN A 165 -0.36 4.69 9.39
CA ASN A 165 -1.06 4.26 10.60
C ASN A 165 -2.44 4.94 10.71
N LEU A 166 -3.21 4.60 11.73
CA LEU A 166 -4.56 5.12 11.90
C LEU A 166 -4.60 6.64 12.07
N ASP A 167 -3.62 7.23 12.77
CA ASP A 167 -3.54 8.67 12.99
C ASP A 167 -3.11 9.43 11.73
N GLY A 168 -2.47 8.76 10.79
CA GLY A 168 -2.13 9.31 9.48
C GLY A 168 -3.34 9.49 8.54
N ILE A 169 -4.44 8.76 8.74
CA ILE A 169 -5.62 8.84 7.85
C ILE A 169 -6.26 10.23 7.87
N PRO A 170 -6.57 10.82 9.03
CA PRO A 170 -7.05 12.20 9.12
C PRO A 170 -6.07 13.22 8.53
N VAL A 171 -4.75 13.02 8.76
CA VAL A 171 -3.69 13.90 8.24
C VAL A 171 -3.65 13.88 6.72
N LEU A 172 -3.76 12.70 6.09
CA LEU A 172 -3.88 12.56 4.65
C LEU A 172 -5.07 13.35 4.10
N THR A 173 -6.25 13.19 4.71
CA THR A 173 -7.45 13.91 4.27
C THR A 173 -7.28 15.42 4.44
N GLU A 174 -6.78 15.88 5.60
CA GLU A 174 -6.55 17.32 5.86
C GLU A 174 -5.53 17.93 4.89
N SER A 175 -4.51 17.18 4.46
CA SER A 175 -3.50 17.66 3.51
C SER A 175 -4.08 18.03 2.15
N VAL A 176 -5.16 17.38 1.74
CA VAL A 176 -5.93 17.70 0.52
C VAL A 176 -7.18 18.52 0.81
N GLY A 177 -7.45 18.88 2.06
CA GLY A 177 -8.61 19.66 2.51
C GLY A 177 -9.81 18.79 2.81
N THR A 178 -10.62 18.45 1.82
CA THR A 178 -11.77 17.55 1.96
C THR A 178 -11.89 16.66 0.72
N LEU A 179 -12.53 15.50 0.89
CA LEU A 179 -12.78 14.57 -0.20
C LEU A 179 -14.27 14.38 -0.41
N THR A 180 -14.72 14.42 -1.65
CA THR A 180 -16.10 14.01 -1.99
C THR A 180 -16.07 12.56 -2.45
N VAL A 181 -16.81 11.71 -1.74
CA VAL A 181 -16.95 10.28 -2.06
C VAL A 181 -18.41 9.94 -2.35
N THR A 182 -18.60 8.90 -3.17
CA THR A 182 -19.91 8.26 -3.30
C THR A 182 -19.92 7.03 -2.41
N VAL A 183 -20.87 6.94 -1.48
CA VAL A 183 -20.99 5.81 -0.56
C VAL A 183 -21.28 4.52 -1.37
N PRO A 184 -20.41 3.50 -1.33
CA PRO A 184 -20.51 2.38 -2.26
C PRO A 184 -21.50 1.28 -1.84
N ASN A 185 -21.92 1.24 -0.57
CA ASN A 185 -22.81 0.24 -0.02
C ASN A 185 -23.55 0.76 1.21
N ASP A 186 -24.58 0.04 1.66
CA ASP A 186 -25.47 0.40 2.76
C ASP A 186 -24.97 -0.01 4.16
N SER A 187 -23.78 -0.59 4.26
CA SER A 187 -23.27 -1.20 5.50
C SER A 187 -23.08 -0.25 6.68
N MET A 188 -23.14 1.07 6.45
CA MET A 188 -23.09 2.10 7.49
C MET A 188 -24.43 2.74 7.80
N GLU A 189 -25.43 2.58 6.93
CA GLU A 189 -26.67 3.37 6.94
C GLU A 189 -27.46 3.28 8.24
N GLU A 190 -27.52 2.08 8.85
CA GLU A 190 -28.24 1.88 10.11
C GLU A 190 -27.61 2.65 11.27
N ALA A 191 -26.30 2.66 11.36
CA ALA A 191 -25.56 3.32 12.44
C ALA A 191 -25.28 4.80 12.15
N TYR A 192 -25.15 5.15 10.87
CA TYR A 192 -24.75 6.47 10.38
C TYR A 192 -25.55 6.82 9.12
N PRO A 193 -26.79 7.32 9.27
CA PRO A 193 -27.73 7.57 8.15
C PRO A 193 -27.20 8.53 7.07
N GLU A 194 -26.21 9.35 7.38
CA GLU A 194 -25.52 10.21 6.41
C GLU A 194 -24.72 9.41 5.38
N PHE A 195 -24.33 8.16 5.69
CA PHE A 195 -23.62 7.28 4.77
C PHE A 195 -24.54 6.26 4.10
N THR A 196 -25.65 6.74 3.56
CA THR A 196 -26.57 5.93 2.74
C THR A 196 -25.95 5.58 1.39
N GLU A 197 -26.15 4.36 0.90
CA GLU A 197 -25.64 3.93 -0.42
C GLU A 197 -26.02 4.91 -1.54
N GLY A 198 -25.04 5.27 -2.36
CA GLY A 198 -25.18 6.20 -3.47
C GLY A 198 -25.16 7.68 -3.07
N ALA A 199 -25.18 8.02 -1.78
CA ALA A 199 -25.05 9.41 -1.33
C ALA A 199 -23.64 9.95 -1.64
N GLN A 200 -23.59 11.23 -2.00
CA GLN A 200 -22.33 11.97 -2.04
C GLN A 200 -22.06 12.60 -0.67
N VAL A 201 -20.97 12.23 -0.05
CA VAL A 201 -20.56 12.68 1.28
C VAL A 201 -19.20 13.36 1.19
N THR A 202 -19.06 14.45 1.95
CA THR A 202 -17.75 15.11 2.12
C THR A 202 -17.04 14.49 3.32
N LEU A 203 -15.87 13.95 3.07
CA LEU A 203 -14.96 13.45 4.10
C LEU A 203 -13.98 14.56 4.47
N ASP A 204 -13.75 14.70 5.76
CA ASP A 204 -12.77 15.57 6.39
C ASP A 204 -11.98 14.77 7.44
N LYS A 205 -11.10 15.44 8.19
CA LYS A 205 -10.32 14.79 9.24
C LYS A 205 -11.15 14.18 10.37
N GLU A 206 -12.41 14.60 10.56
CA GLU A 206 -13.25 14.18 11.67
C GLU A 206 -14.01 12.88 11.35
N ASN A 207 -14.40 12.68 10.09
CA ASN A 207 -15.22 11.55 9.68
C ASN A 207 -14.51 10.53 8.76
N THR A 208 -13.35 10.86 8.22
CA THR A 208 -12.61 9.97 7.31
C THR A 208 -12.24 8.64 7.96
N GLU A 209 -11.70 8.65 9.18
CA GLU A 209 -11.32 7.40 9.86
C GLU A 209 -12.54 6.50 10.04
N LEU A 210 -13.68 7.07 10.45
CA LEU A 210 -14.94 6.34 10.57
C LEU A 210 -15.32 5.68 9.23
N PHE A 211 -15.31 6.44 8.13
CA PHE A 211 -15.70 5.94 6.82
C PHE A 211 -14.85 4.76 6.35
N VAL A 212 -13.53 4.82 6.52
CA VAL A 212 -12.62 3.77 6.01
C VAL A 212 -12.47 2.57 6.95
N ARG A 213 -12.85 2.71 8.24
CA ARG A 213 -12.66 1.66 9.25
C ARG A 213 -13.93 0.97 9.71
N TYR A 214 -15.08 1.66 9.67
CA TYR A 214 -16.31 1.10 10.21
C TYR A 214 -16.57 -0.32 9.68
N ARG A 215 -16.95 -1.18 10.58
CA ARG A 215 -17.35 -2.54 10.28
C ARG A 215 -18.35 -3.02 11.33
N ASP A 216 -19.53 -3.42 10.87
CA ASP A 216 -20.46 -4.19 11.68
C ASP A 216 -20.03 -5.67 11.61
N THR A 217 -19.55 -6.21 12.70
CA THR A 217 -19.05 -7.59 12.77
C THR A 217 -20.18 -8.62 12.80
N ASP A 218 -21.41 -8.20 13.05
CA ASP A 218 -22.58 -9.06 13.09
C ASP A 218 -23.13 -9.31 11.67
N ILE A 219 -22.72 -8.51 10.69
CA ILE A 219 -23.12 -8.65 9.29
C ILE A 219 -22.10 -9.49 8.52
N PRO A 220 -22.52 -10.59 7.87
CA PRO A 220 -21.66 -11.34 6.94
C PRO A 220 -21.15 -10.43 5.83
N GLN A 221 -19.90 -10.62 5.39
CA GLN A 221 -19.24 -9.86 4.33
C GLN A 221 -18.90 -8.40 4.66
N SER A 222 -19.13 -7.90 5.87
CA SER A 222 -18.81 -6.53 6.28
C SER A 222 -17.33 -6.13 6.06
N ALA A 223 -16.44 -7.11 5.93
CA ALA A 223 -15.05 -6.88 5.53
C ALA A 223 -14.92 -6.45 4.06
N LEU A 224 -15.75 -7.00 3.16
CA LEU A 224 -15.78 -6.61 1.74
C LEU A 224 -16.36 -5.19 1.60
N ASP A 225 -17.44 -4.88 2.32
CA ASP A 225 -18.06 -3.58 2.32
C ASP A 225 -17.07 -2.48 2.78
N ARG A 226 -16.30 -2.77 3.82
CA ARG A 226 -15.21 -1.89 4.25
C ARG A 226 -14.16 -1.70 3.15
N THR A 227 -13.78 -2.78 2.46
CA THR A 227 -12.81 -2.71 1.36
C THR A 227 -13.31 -1.84 0.20
N GLU A 228 -14.61 -1.86 -0.10
CA GLU A 228 -15.20 -0.99 -1.13
C GLU A 228 -15.13 0.48 -0.72
N ARG A 229 -15.42 0.82 0.53
CA ARG A 229 -15.26 2.19 1.04
C ARG A 229 -13.80 2.66 1.01
N GLN A 230 -12.86 1.78 1.37
CA GLN A 230 -11.42 2.08 1.28
C GLN A 230 -10.99 2.35 -0.17
N LYS A 231 -11.48 1.59 -1.13
CA LYS A 231 -11.21 1.82 -2.57
C LYS A 231 -11.76 3.16 -3.03
N GLU A 232 -12.96 3.50 -2.58
CA GLU A 232 -13.58 4.79 -2.92
C GLU A 232 -12.79 5.97 -2.32
N TYR A 233 -12.34 5.84 -1.06
CA TYR A 233 -11.46 6.81 -0.44
C TYR A 233 -10.15 7.00 -1.22
N ILE A 234 -9.45 5.90 -1.55
CA ILE A 234 -8.19 5.94 -2.30
C ILE A 234 -8.41 6.61 -3.67
N ARG A 235 -9.52 6.31 -4.34
CA ARG A 235 -9.87 6.91 -5.62
C ARG A 235 -10.08 8.42 -5.50
N ALA A 236 -10.87 8.86 -4.52
CA ALA A 236 -11.16 10.27 -4.29
C ALA A 236 -9.90 11.04 -3.86
N PHE A 237 -9.13 10.49 -2.93
CA PHE A 237 -7.84 11.04 -2.48
C PHE A 237 -6.89 11.22 -3.66
N GLY A 238 -6.74 10.18 -4.47
CA GLY A 238 -5.89 10.23 -5.63
C GLY A 238 -6.30 11.31 -6.65
N GLN A 239 -7.59 11.52 -6.88
CA GLN A 239 -8.08 12.58 -7.77
C GLN A 239 -7.74 13.97 -7.22
N GLU A 240 -7.98 14.20 -5.93
CA GLU A 240 -7.68 15.48 -5.29
C GLU A 240 -6.18 15.79 -5.28
N VAL A 241 -5.33 14.79 -4.97
CA VAL A 241 -3.87 14.93 -5.07
C VAL A 241 -3.44 15.31 -6.48
N GLN A 242 -4.02 14.70 -7.51
CA GLN A 242 -3.74 15.05 -8.90
C GLN A 242 -4.07 16.49 -9.22
N GLU A 243 -5.25 16.96 -8.81
CA GLU A 243 -5.71 18.33 -9.07
C GLU A 243 -4.80 19.35 -8.39
N ARG A 244 -4.43 19.10 -7.12
CA ARG A 244 -3.52 19.96 -6.36
C ARG A 244 -2.12 19.98 -6.94
N PHE A 245 -1.58 18.83 -7.28
CA PHE A 245 -0.25 18.73 -7.88
C PHE A 245 -0.16 19.44 -9.23
N ALA A 246 -1.24 19.43 -10.04
CA ALA A 246 -1.29 20.18 -11.28
C ALA A 246 -1.27 21.72 -11.07
N GLY A 247 -1.76 22.16 -9.91
CA GLY A 247 -1.79 23.59 -9.53
C GLY A 247 -0.57 24.05 -8.73
N ASP A 248 0.06 23.17 -7.98
CA ASP A 248 1.17 23.50 -7.06
C ASP A 248 2.20 22.36 -7.00
N ALA A 249 3.37 22.61 -7.59
CA ALA A 249 4.47 21.64 -7.60
C ALA A 249 5.12 21.45 -6.21
N ALA A 250 4.92 22.36 -5.24
CA ALA A 250 5.43 22.22 -3.87
C ALA A 250 4.56 21.26 -3.03
N PHE A 251 3.31 21.06 -3.43
CA PHE A 251 2.35 20.24 -2.69
C PHE A 251 2.88 18.83 -2.33
N ALA A 252 3.65 18.18 -3.21
CA ALA A 252 4.22 16.87 -2.92
C ALA A 252 5.21 16.89 -1.75
N ALA A 253 6.01 17.96 -1.61
CA ALA A 253 6.95 18.12 -0.50
C ALA A 253 6.21 18.45 0.80
N ASP A 254 5.15 19.25 0.73
CA ASP A 254 4.31 19.58 1.88
C ASP A 254 3.55 18.36 2.40
N LEU A 255 3.00 17.54 1.48
CA LEU A 255 2.34 16.27 1.83
C LEU A 255 3.31 15.29 2.51
N TYR A 256 4.53 15.18 1.97
CA TYR A 256 5.57 14.35 2.58
C TYR A 256 5.89 14.80 4.00
N THR A 257 6.10 16.11 4.20
CA THR A 257 6.42 16.68 5.51
C THR A 257 5.29 16.51 6.53
N ALA A 258 4.03 16.50 6.07
CA ALA A 258 2.87 16.30 6.93
C ALA A 258 2.73 14.84 7.41
N LEU A 259 3.36 13.89 6.72
CA LEU A 259 3.28 12.44 7.02
C LEU A 259 4.52 11.90 7.77
N GLU A 260 5.58 12.68 7.90
CA GLU A 260 6.75 12.34 8.74
C GLU A 260 6.44 12.55 10.24
#